data_4fcd0bf069939a70f03833d8f1568012
#
_entry.id   4fcd0bf069939a70f03833d8f1568012
#
_cell.length_a   1.000
_cell.length_b   1.000
_cell.length_c   1.000
_cell.angle_alpha   90.00
_cell.angle_beta   90.00
_cell.angle_gamma   90.00
#
_symmetry.space_group_name_H-M   'P 1'
#
loop_
_entity.id
_entity.type
_entity.pdbx_description
1 polymer ?
#
loop_
_entity_poly.entity_id
_entity_poly.type
_entity_poly.pdbx_seq_one_letter_code
_entity_poly.pdbx_strand_id
1 'polypeptide(L)'
;MLYFLLALWSTPASAQPDSLVLVDFSRSAADAWFVVNDGVMGGMSSSDMVVTADGTGLFAGRLSLENNGGFASVRTAVRSDLTAFRGLVLRVRGDGRTYEVRLRTDDRFDGIAYRAEFDTEPGEWMTVVLPFDRFVPTFRGYVPRDAPPLDPSAIGQLGLLLGDKREGAFRLEVRRIIAVRELR
;
A
#
# COMPACT_ATOMS: atom_id res chain seq x y z
N MET A 1 -38.51 46.78 27.89
CA MET A 1 -38.22 46.03 26.62
C MET A 1 -36.74 45.61 26.67
N LEU A 2 -36.47 44.34 26.99
CA LEU A 2 -35.11 43.82 27.19
C LEU A 2 -34.74 43.05 25.92
N TYR A 3 -33.77 43.55 25.15
CA TYR A 3 -33.26 42.85 23.96
C TYR A 3 -32.18 41.84 24.39
N PHE A 4 -32.46 40.53 24.23
CA PHE A 4 -31.48 39.48 24.35
C PHE A 4 -30.68 39.38 23.03
N LEU A 5 -29.41 39.78 23.06
CA LEU A 5 -28.45 39.51 21.97
C LEU A 5 -27.99 38.06 22.06
N LEU A 6 -28.47 37.20 21.14
CA LEU A 6 -27.91 35.86 20.93
C LEU A 6 -26.57 36.00 20.21
N ALA A 7 -25.48 35.80 20.93
CA ALA A 7 -24.15 35.64 20.34
C ALA A 7 -24.06 34.23 19.68
N LEU A 8 -24.06 34.20 18.36
CA LEU A 8 -23.73 32.97 17.57
C LEU A 8 -22.24 32.71 17.74
N TRP A 9 -21.90 31.74 18.56
CA TRP A 9 -20.55 31.17 18.60
C TRP A 9 -20.38 30.25 17.40
N SER A 10 -19.69 30.74 16.35
CA SER A 10 -19.18 29.90 15.29
C SER A 10 -18.03 29.07 15.85
N THR A 11 -18.23 27.75 16.03
CA THR A 11 -17.16 26.80 16.29
C THR A 11 -16.21 26.79 15.09
N PRO A 12 -14.87 26.97 15.29
CA PRO A 12 -13.94 26.84 14.18
C PRO A 12 -14.03 25.42 13.62
N ALA A 13 -14.21 25.30 12.31
CA ALA A 13 -14.14 24.04 11.61
C ALA A 13 -12.75 23.44 11.89
N SER A 14 -12.70 22.28 12.53
CA SER A 14 -11.46 21.56 12.77
C SER A 14 -10.82 21.27 11.41
N ALA A 15 -9.69 21.89 11.12
CA ALA A 15 -8.93 21.61 9.90
C ALA A 15 -8.55 20.13 9.93
N GLN A 16 -9.08 19.35 8.99
CA GLN A 16 -8.71 17.95 8.86
C GLN A 16 -7.25 17.87 8.40
N PRO A 17 -6.44 16.93 8.93
CA PRO A 17 -5.04 16.83 8.59
C PRO A 17 -4.84 16.58 7.08
N ASP A 18 -3.83 17.20 6.48
CA ASP A 18 -3.50 17.07 5.05
C ASP A 18 -3.04 15.67 4.66
N SER A 19 -2.72 14.84 5.65
CA SER A 19 -2.29 13.45 5.47
C SER A 19 -2.81 12.54 6.58
N LEU A 20 -2.97 11.25 6.26
CA LEU A 20 -3.34 10.19 7.18
C LEU A 20 -2.26 9.10 7.15
N VAL A 21 -1.71 8.76 8.30
CA VAL A 21 -0.75 7.65 8.41
C VAL A 21 -1.51 6.32 8.34
N LEU A 22 -1.20 5.51 7.33
CA LEU A 22 -1.75 4.15 7.18
C LEU A 22 -0.83 3.11 7.79
N VAL A 23 0.48 3.28 7.60
CA VAL A 23 1.52 2.39 8.12
C VAL A 23 2.68 3.25 8.63
N ASP A 24 3.12 2.95 9.85
CA ASP A 24 4.34 3.52 10.45
C ASP A 24 5.02 2.42 11.29
N PHE A 25 6.09 1.86 10.77
CA PHE A 25 6.80 0.76 11.41
C PHE A 25 7.58 1.18 12.66
N SER A 26 7.78 2.47 12.90
CA SER A 26 8.33 2.96 14.18
C SER A 26 7.35 2.79 15.34
N ARG A 27 6.06 2.53 15.04
CA ARG A 27 4.95 2.41 16.00
C ARG A 27 4.16 1.12 15.89
N SER A 28 4.33 0.36 14.81
CA SER A 28 3.52 -0.82 14.48
C SER A 28 4.35 -2.09 14.52
N ALA A 29 3.76 -3.17 15.00
CA ALA A 29 4.33 -4.51 14.92
C ALA A 29 4.18 -5.09 13.50
N ALA A 30 5.07 -6.00 13.12
CA ALA A 30 4.96 -6.75 11.87
C ALA A 30 3.74 -7.68 11.84
N ASP A 31 3.18 -8.02 12.99
CA ASP A 31 2.05 -8.96 13.16
C ASP A 31 0.76 -8.53 12.43
N ALA A 32 0.67 -7.25 12.02
CA ALA A 32 -0.44 -6.77 11.21
C ALA A 32 -0.32 -7.15 9.72
N TRP A 33 0.81 -7.72 9.31
CA TRP A 33 1.07 -8.11 7.93
C TRP A 33 1.01 -9.63 7.77
N PHE A 34 0.40 -10.09 6.69
CA PHE A 34 0.36 -11.52 6.34
C PHE A 34 0.92 -11.75 4.95
N VAL A 35 1.60 -12.87 4.79
CA VAL A 35 2.27 -13.28 3.56
C VAL A 35 1.27 -13.96 2.62
N VAL A 36 1.30 -13.57 1.33
CA VAL A 36 0.56 -14.23 0.25
C VAL A 36 1.46 -14.33 -0.97
N ASN A 37 2.18 -15.43 -1.07
CA ASN A 37 3.08 -15.72 -2.19
C ASN A 37 2.42 -16.65 -3.22
N ASP A 38 3.10 -16.88 -4.31
CA ASP A 38 2.71 -17.79 -5.41
C ASP A 38 2.56 -19.25 -5.01
N GLY A 39 2.99 -19.64 -3.80
CA GLY A 39 2.76 -20.96 -3.22
C GLY A 39 1.29 -21.38 -3.20
N VAL A 40 0.34 -20.41 -3.17
CA VAL A 40 -1.10 -20.67 -3.34
C VAL A 40 -1.47 -21.27 -4.70
N MET A 41 -0.54 -21.20 -5.68
CA MET A 41 -0.68 -21.77 -7.03
C MET A 41 0.40 -22.81 -7.33
N GLY A 42 1.16 -23.23 -6.33
CA GLY A 42 2.25 -24.21 -6.48
C GLY A 42 3.63 -23.61 -6.77
N GLY A 43 3.77 -22.27 -6.80
CA GLY A 43 5.05 -21.58 -6.94
C GLY A 43 5.98 -21.77 -5.75
N MET A 44 7.23 -21.35 -5.89
CA MET A 44 8.31 -21.56 -4.93
C MET A 44 8.86 -20.27 -4.32
N SER A 45 8.22 -19.13 -4.58
CA SER A 45 8.63 -17.86 -3.99
C SER A 45 8.39 -17.82 -2.48
N SER A 46 9.29 -17.17 -1.77
CA SER A 46 9.18 -16.97 -0.31
C SER A 46 9.37 -15.50 0.06
N SER A 47 8.66 -15.06 1.06
CA SER A 47 8.83 -13.72 1.62
C SER A 47 8.42 -13.65 3.08
N ASP A 48 8.84 -12.56 3.72
CA ASP A 48 8.43 -12.19 5.06
C ASP A 48 8.34 -10.66 5.19
N MET A 49 7.66 -10.20 6.25
CA MET A 49 7.64 -8.82 6.68
C MET A 49 8.09 -8.76 8.15
N VAL A 50 9.24 -8.15 8.39
CA VAL A 50 9.78 -8.02 9.75
C VAL A 50 10.04 -6.55 10.08
N VAL A 51 9.92 -6.17 11.35
CA VAL A 51 10.33 -4.84 11.80
C VAL A 51 11.80 -4.87 12.16
N THR A 52 12.59 -3.98 11.56
CA THR A 52 14.01 -3.85 11.83
C THR A 52 14.27 -3.07 13.13
N ALA A 53 15.50 -3.15 13.67
CA ALA A 53 15.91 -2.36 14.83
C ALA A 53 15.79 -0.84 14.58
N ASP A 54 15.87 -0.40 13.32
CA ASP A 54 15.75 1.01 12.94
C ASP A 54 14.29 1.48 12.81
N GLY A 55 13.32 0.63 13.15
CA GLY A 55 11.89 0.93 13.07
C GLY A 55 11.39 1.05 11.63
N THR A 56 11.89 0.21 10.73
CA THR A 56 11.39 0.06 9.36
C THR A 56 10.81 -1.34 9.16
N GLY A 57 9.81 -1.48 8.29
CA GLY A 57 9.35 -2.78 7.83
C GLY A 57 10.25 -3.27 6.70
N LEU A 58 10.80 -4.46 6.84
CA LEU A 58 11.59 -5.12 5.82
C LEU A 58 10.74 -6.21 5.15
N PHE A 59 10.31 -5.95 3.93
CA PHE A 59 9.74 -6.94 3.01
C PHE A 59 10.87 -7.56 2.20
N ALA A 60 11.21 -8.80 2.50
CA ALA A 60 12.34 -9.49 1.87
C ALA A 60 12.03 -10.97 1.63
N GLY A 61 12.77 -11.58 0.72
CA GLY A 61 12.60 -12.98 0.39
C GLY A 61 13.37 -13.39 -0.85
N ARG A 62 12.83 -14.41 -1.52
CA ARG A 62 13.36 -14.94 -2.79
C ARG A 62 12.22 -15.13 -3.78
N LEU A 63 12.31 -14.49 -4.93
CA LEU A 63 11.41 -14.71 -6.04
C LEU A 63 11.89 -15.94 -6.85
N SER A 64 10.99 -16.87 -7.11
CA SER A 64 11.20 -18.01 -8.01
C SER A 64 10.20 -17.96 -9.15
N LEU A 65 10.64 -18.36 -10.34
CA LEU A 65 9.77 -18.49 -11.52
C LEU A 65 9.35 -19.96 -11.76
N GLU A 66 9.78 -20.86 -10.89
CA GLU A 66 9.44 -22.27 -10.98
C GLU A 66 7.92 -22.51 -10.79
N ASN A 67 7.41 -23.56 -11.44
CA ASN A 67 6.01 -24.02 -11.33
C ASN A 67 4.97 -22.94 -11.64
N ASN A 68 5.24 -22.08 -12.63
CA ASN A 68 4.41 -20.90 -12.94
C ASN A 68 4.26 -19.91 -11.77
N GLY A 69 5.22 -19.90 -10.86
CA GLY A 69 5.36 -18.89 -9.83
C GLY A 69 5.72 -17.51 -10.41
N GLY A 70 6.20 -16.63 -9.60
CA GLY A 70 6.71 -15.33 -10.05
C GLY A 70 6.15 -14.14 -9.29
N PHE A 71 5.62 -14.35 -8.08
CA PHE A 71 5.33 -13.23 -7.18
C PHE A 71 5.55 -13.59 -5.71
N ALA A 72 5.96 -12.59 -4.96
CA ALA A 72 5.98 -12.58 -3.51
C ALA A 72 5.21 -11.36 -3.02
N SER A 73 4.37 -11.50 -2.00
CA SER A 73 3.61 -10.37 -1.49
C SER A 73 3.30 -10.46 0.00
N VAL A 74 3.08 -9.29 0.59
CA VAL A 74 2.57 -9.11 1.94
C VAL A 74 1.41 -8.14 1.93
N ARG A 75 0.45 -8.31 2.85
CA ARG A 75 -0.77 -7.50 2.92
C ARG A 75 -1.07 -7.11 4.36
N THR A 76 -1.73 -5.95 4.52
CA THR A 76 -2.29 -5.47 5.78
C THR A 76 -3.66 -4.86 5.58
N ALA A 77 -4.47 -4.80 6.63
CA ALA A 77 -5.78 -4.15 6.58
C ALA A 77 -5.64 -2.62 6.60
N VAL A 78 -6.50 -1.94 5.85
CA VAL A 78 -6.74 -0.50 5.94
C VAL A 78 -8.12 -0.31 6.58
N ARG A 79 -8.18 0.46 7.67
CA ARG A 79 -9.42 0.66 8.45
C ARG A 79 -9.93 2.09 8.40
N SER A 80 -9.43 2.88 7.45
CA SER A 80 -9.73 4.30 7.31
C SER A 80 -10.41 4.58 6.00
N ASP A 81 -11.40 5.46 6.00
CA ASP A 81 -11.99 6.00 4.77
C ASP A 81 -10.99 6.93 4.08
N LEU A 82 -10.66 6.62 2.84
CA LEU A 82 -9.70 7.37 2.03
C LEU A 82 -10.36 8.29 0.99
N THR A 83 -11.67 8.49 1.02
CA THR A 83 -12.43 9.33 0.07
C THR A 83 -11.86 10.74 -0.08
N ALA A 84 -11.37 11.32 1.02
CA ALA A 84 -10.86 12.69 1.04
C ALA A 84 -9.42 12.80 0.52
N PHE A 85 -8.75 11.69 0.19
CA PHE A 85 -7.35 11.65 -0.23
C PHE A 85 -7.23 11.44 -1.74
N ARG A 86 -6.07 11.80 -2.30
CA ARG A 86 -5.80 11.73 -3.75
C ARG A 86 -4.78 10.66 -4.11
N GLY A 87 -4.07 10.12 -3.13
CA GLY A 87 -3.07 9.09 -3.38
C GLY A 87 -2.29 8.71 -2.15
N LEU A 88 -1.29 7.88 -2.35
CA LEU A 88 -0.37 7.39 -1.33
C LEU A 88 1.01 8.00 -1.52
N VAL A 89 1.69 8.22 -0.40
CA VAL A 89 3.12 8.56 -0.37
C VAL A 89 3.82 7.55 0.51
N LEU A 90 4.85 6.92 -0.04
CA LEU A 90 5.67 5.91 0.63
C LEU A 90 7.09 6.44 0.83
N ARG A 91 7.71 6.15 1.98
CA ARG A 91 9.15 6.31 2.18
C ARG A 91 9.80 4.95 2.19
N VAL A 92 10.57 4.63 1.13
CA VAL A 92 11.10 3.29 0.86
C VAL A 92 12.59 3.31 0.54
N ARG A 93 13.24 2.15 0.73
CA ARG A 93 14.60 1.86 0.29
C ARG A 93 14.61 0.45 -0.31
N GLY A 94 14.87 0.34 -1.61
CA GLY A 94 14.85 -0.93 -2.32
C GLY A 94 16.23 -1.39 -2.79
N ASP A 95 16.22 -2.34 -3.71
CA ASP A 95 17.38 -3.06 -4.24
C ASP A 95 17.57 -2.88 -5.76
N GLY A 96 16.89 -1.90 -6.37
CA GLY A 96 16.92 -1.66 -7.81
C GLY A 96 15.93 -2.52 -8.59
N ARG A 97 14.92 -3.07 -7.90
CA ARG A 97 13.82 -3.82 -8.51
C ARG A 97 12.56 -2.96 -8.57
N THR A 98 11.60 -3.38 -9.41
CA THR A 98 10.28 -2.75 -9.54
C THR A 98 9.29 -3.47 -8.63
N TYR A 99 8.70 -2.71 -7.72
CA TYR A 99 7.69 -3.19 -6.77
C TYR A 99 6.31 -2.66 -7.12
N GLU A 100 5.30 -3.29 -6.58
CA GLU A 100 3.90 -2.84 -6.71
C GLU A 100 3.31 -2.52 -5.33
N VAL A 101 2.55 -1.43 -5.25
CA VAL A 101 1.51 -1.28 -4.23
C VAL A 101 0.22 -1.85 -4.77
N ARG A 102 -0.45 -2.68 -3.98
CA ARG A 102 -1.76 -3.24 -4.33
C ARG A 102 -2.80 -2.82 -3.31
N LEU A 103 -3.93 -2.33 -3.81
CA LEU A 103 -5.09 -1.96 -3.01
C LEU A 103 -6.23 -2.93 -3.35
N ARG A 104 -7.05 -3.27 -2.33
CA ARG A 104 -8.26 -4.08 -2.51
C ARG A 104 -9.45 -3.39 -1.87
N THR A 105 -10.56 -3.48 -2.56
CA THR A 105 -11.83 -2.83 -2.20
C THR A 105 -12.89 -3.82 -1.74
N ASP A 106 -12.53 -5.09 -1.62
CA ASP A 106 -13.39 -6.14 -1.09
C ASP A 106 -12.62 -7.10 -0.17
N ASP A 107 -13.35 -7.87 0.65
CA ASP A 107 -12.78 -8.81 1.60
C ASP A 107 -12.44 -10.18 0.98
N ARG A 108 -12.63 -10.36 -0.33
CA ARG A 108 -12.33 -11.61 -1.01
C ARG A 108 -10.84 -11.85 -1.06
N PHE A 109 -10.43 -13.06 -0.71
CA PHE A 109 -9.02 -13.45 -0.80
C PHE A 109 -8.48 -13.33 -2.24
N ASP A 110 -9.28 -13.67 -3.25
CA ASP A 110 -8.95 -13.71 -4.66
C ASP A 110 -9.90 -12.81 -5.48
N GLY A 111 -10.01 -11.53 -5.07
CA GLY A 111 -10.76 -10.50 -5.78
C GLY A 111 -9.87 -9.66 -6.69
N ILE A 112 -10.49 -8.67 -7.36
CA ILE A 112 -9.76 -7.65 -8.11
C ILE A 112 -8.86 -6.88 -7.14
N ALA A 113 -7.61 -6.68 -7.54
CA ALA A 113 -6.70 -5.75 -6.88
C ALA A 113 -6.40 -4.59 -7.83
N TYR A 114 -6.11 -3.44 -7.27
CA TYR A 114 -5.66 -2.26 -8.01
C TYR A 114 -4.18 -2.09 -7.75
N ARG A 115 -3.35 -2.07 -8.81
CA ARG A 115 -1.90 -2.01 -8.70
C ARG A 115 -1.32 -0.72 -9.24
N ALA A 116 -0.28 -0.22 -8.58
CA ALA A 116 0.60 0.82 -9.07
C ALA A 116 2.05 0.38 -8.86
N GLU A 117 2.84 0.44 -9.93
CA GLU A 117 4.25 0.07 -9.94
C GLU A 117 5.13 1.26 -9.58
N PHE A 118 6.27 0.97 -8.94
CA PHE A 118 7.33 1.93 -8.68
C PHE A 118 8.70 1.26 -8.72
N ASP A 119 9.66 1.96 -9.32
CA ASP A 119 11.04 1.53 -9.35
C ASP A 119 11.78 1.96 -8.09
N THR A 120 12.84 1.23 -7.75
CA THR A 120 13.71 1.58 -6.63
C THR A 120 15.16 1.72 -7.08
N GLU A 121 15.92 2.57 -6.40
CA GLU A 121 17.38 2.67 -6.55
C GLU A 121 18.06 1.82 -5.46
N PRO A 122 19.12 1.07 -5.80
CA PRO A 122 19.78 0.18 -4.85
C PRO A 122 20.31 0.91 -3.62
N GLY A 123 19.73 0.61 -2.45
CA GLY A 123 20.17 1.15 -1.16
C GLY A 123 19.77 2.60 -0.88
N GLU A 124 19.09 3.28 -1.80
CA GLU A 124 18.70 4.68 -1.64
C GLU A 124 17.30 4.84 -1.01
N TRP A 125 17.21 5.74 -0.04
CA TRP A 125 15.91 6.15 0.50
C TRP A 125 15.21 7.11 -0.46
N MET A 126 14.06 6.72 -0.96
CA MET A 126 13.27 7.54 -1.88
C MET A 126 11.84 7.75 -1.38
N THR A 127 11.23 8.82 -1.86
CA THR A 127 9.81 9.10 -1.65
C THR A 127 9.06 8.76 -2.93
N VAL A 128 8.14 7.82 -2.83
CA VAL A 128 7.29 7.37 -3.95
C VAL A 128 5.92 7.98 -3.79
N VAL A 129 5.42 8.68 -4.82
CA VAL A 129 4.08 9.26 -4.85
C VAL A 129 3.23 8.45 -5.84
N LEU A 130 2.13 7.90 -5.37
CA LEU A 130 1.21 7.07 -6.13
C LEU A 130 -0.21 7.68 -6.09
N PRO A 131 -0.59 8.51 -7.07
CA PRO A 131 -1.95 9.00 -7.23
C PRO A 131 -2.93 7.83 -7.39
N PHE A 132 -4.15 7.95 -6.87
CA PHE A 132 -5.13 6.86 -6.99
C PHE A 132 -5.56 6.57 -8.42
N ASP A 133 -5.48 7.54 -9.32
CA ASP A 133 -5.76 7.36 -10.75
C ASP A 133 -4.68 6.56 -11.52
N ARG A 134 -3.48 6.38 -10.93
CA ARG A 134 -2.45 5.47 -11.46
C ARG A 134 -2.69 4.00 -11.15
N PHE A 135 -3.64 3.69 -10.27
CA PHE A 135 -3.91 2.31 -9.90
C PHE A 135 -4.78 1.61 -10.95
N VAL A 136 -4.22 0.59 -11.57
CA VAL A 136 -4.86 -0.19 -12.62
C VAL A 136 -5.46 -1.45 -12.02
N PRO A 137 -6.75 -1.78 -12.31
CA PRO A 137 -7.35 -3.02 -11.85
C PRO A 137 -6.61 -4.22 -12.43
N THR A 138 -6.39 -5.24 -11.60
CA THR A 138 -5.75 -6.49 -12.01
C THR A 138 -6.41 -7.69 -11.32
N PHE A 139 -6.52 -8.78 -12.05
CA PHE A 139 -6.97 -10.07 -11.55
C PHE A 139 -6.11 -11.18 -12.15
N ARG A 140 -5.38 -11.93 -11.32
CA ARG A 140 -4.49 -13.03 -11.76
C ARG A 140 -3.55 -12.64 -12.91
N GLY A 141 -3.00 -11.42 -12.86
CA GLY A 141 -2.03 -10.93 -13.85
C GLY A 141 -2.60 -10.30 -15.13
N TYR A 142 -3.93 -10.27 -15.33
CA TYR A 142 -4.55 -9.57 -16.45
C TYR A 142 -5.40 -8.38 -15.98
N VAL A 143 -5.68 -7.44 -16.88
CA VAL A 143 -6.56 -6.29 -16.64
C VAL A 143 -7.98 -6.67 -17.06
N PRO A 144 -8.96 -6.77 -16.12
CA PRO A 144 -10.34 -7.06 -16.46
C PRO A 144 -10.95 -5.90 -17.26
N ARG A 145 -11.70 -6.20 -18.36
CA ARG A 145 -12.26 -5.17 -19.25
C ARG A 145 -13.31 -4.30 -18.57
N ASP A 146 -14.11 -4.91 -17.69
CA ASP A 146 -15.27 -4.25 -17.05
C ASP A 146 -15.02 -3.93 -15.58
N ALA A 147 -13.75 -3.86 -15.16
CA ALA A 147 -13.42 -3.49 -13.78
C ALA A 147 -13.71 -2.00 -13.54
N PRO A 148 -14.41 -1.66 -12.47
CA PRO A 148 -14.61 -0.26 -12.11
C PRO A 148 -13.27 0.42 -11.78
N PRO A 149 -13.20 1.75 -11.86
CA PRO A 149 -12.05 2.48 -11.29
C PRO A 149 -11.93 2.24 -9.79
N LEU A 150 -10.74 2.48 -9.24
CA LEU A 150 -10.51 2.38 -7.80
C LEU A 150 -11.44 3.34 -7.04
N ASP A 151 -12.20 2.81 -6.11
CA ASP A 151 -12.99 3.58 -5.15
C ASP A 151 -12.20 3.74 -3.83
N PRO A 152 -11.69 4.95 -3.51
CA PRO A 152 -10.94 5.18 -2.28
C PRO A 152 -11.75 4.92 -1.00
N SER A 153 -13.07 5.04 -1.03
CA SER A 153 -13.93 4.79 0.13
C SER A 153 -14.00 3.31 0.51
N ALA A 154 -13.79 2.43 -0.46
CA ALA A 154 -13.90 0.99 -0.30
C ALA A 154 -12.55 0.30 -0.04
N ILE A 155 -11.43 1.04 0.01
CA ILE A 155 -10.11 0.45 0.24
C ILE A 155 -10.05 -0.20 1.63
N GLY A 156 -10.02 -1.54 1.67
CA GLY A 156 -9.95 -2.35 2.89
C GLY A 156 -8.59 -3.02 3.13
N GLN A 157 -7.76 -3.16 2.08
CA GLN A 157 -6.43 -3.76 2.19
C GLN A 157 -5.39 -3.01 1.37
N LEU A 158 -4.17 -2.98 1.90
CA LEU A 158 -2.96 -2.52 1.25
C LEU A 158 -1.94 -3.65 1.21
N GLY A 159 -1.29 -3.85 0.09
CA GLY A 159 -0.22 -4.84 -0.07
C GLY A 159 1.00 -4.29 -0.77
N LEU A 160 2.12 -4.94 -0.53
CA LEU A 160 3.35 -4.79 -1.29
C LEU A 160 3.59 -6.08 -2.05
N LEU A 161 3.99 -5.99 -3.30
CA LEU A 161 4.24 -7.15 -4.15
C LEU A 161 5.51 -6.93 -4.96
N LEU A 162 6.26 -8.01 -5.13
CA LEU A 162 7.31 -8.14 -6.14
C LEU A 162 6.87 -9.19 -7.16
N GLY A 163 6.86 -8.81 -8.43
CA GLY A 163 6.46 -9.68 -9.55
C GLY A 163 7.13 -9.28 -10.87
N ASP A 164 8.34 -8.73 -10.79
CA ASP A 164 9.11 -8.17 -11.92
C ASP A 164 9.75 -9.21 -12.85
N LYS A 165 9.42 -10.50 -12.65
CA LYS A 165 9.93 -11.65 -13.43
C LYS A 165 11.46 -11.81 -13.38
N ARG A 166 12.11 -11.27 -12.39
CA ARG A 166 13.56 -11.46 -12.14
C ARG A 166 13.74 -12.37 -10.94
N GLU A 167 14.17 -13.60 -11.17
CA GLU A 167 14.44 -14.57 -10.11
C GLU A 167 15.54 -14.10 -9.16
N GLY A 168 15.47 -14.51 -7.90
CA GLY A 168 16.52 -14.26 -6.92
C GLY A 168 16.03 -13.56 -5.65
N ALA A 169 16.99 -13.23 -4.79
CA ALA A 169 16.74 -12.51 -3.56
C ALA A 169 16.22 -11.09 -3.85
N PHE A 170 15.41 -10.58 -2.94
CA PHE A 170 14.91 -9.22 -2.99
C PHE A 170 14.77 -8.59 -1.60
N ARG A 171 14.73 -7.26 -1.58
CA ARG A 171 14.66 -6.49 -0.36
C ARG A 171 14.03 -5.12 -0.59
N LEU A 172 12.96 -4.83 0.14
CA LEU A 172 12.33 -3.51 0.21
C LEU A 172 12.13 -3.11 1.67
N GLU A 173 12.75 -2.04 2.10
CA GLU A 173 12.46 -1.42 3.38
C GLU A 173 11.42 -0.31 3.21
N VAL A 174 10.48 -0.27 4.13
CA VAL A 174 9.41 0.73 4.18
C VAL A 174 9.42 1.39 5.55
N ARG A 175 9.54 2.72 5.58
CA ARG A 175 9.46 3.46 6.84
C ARG A 175 8.03 3.77 7.21
N ARG A 176 7.27 4.31 6.25
CA ARG A 176 5.88 4.66 6.43
C ARG A 176 5.13 4.71 5.10
N ILE A 177 3.80 4.59 5.17
CA ILE A 177 2.87 4.81 4.07
C ILE A 177 1.79 5.75 4.58
N ILE A 178 1.56 6.85 3.87
CA ILE A 178 0.54 7.85 4.21
C ILE A 178 -0.40 8.07 3.03
N ALA A 179 -1.67 8.36 3.32
CA ALA A 179 -2.59 8.91 2.34
C ALA A 179 -2.50 10.45 2.39
N VAL A 180 -2.54 11.12 1.23
CA VAL A 180 -2.38 12.57 1.10
C VAL A 180 -3.53 13.18 0.31
N ARG A 181 -3.96 14.40 0.72
CA ARG A 181 -5.00 15.19 0.04
C ARG A 181 -4.47 15.92 -1.19
N GLU A 182 -3.19 16.29 -1.16
CA GLU A 182 -2.50 16.98 -2.26
C GLU A 182 -1.26 16.18 -2.66
N LEU A 183 -1.07 16.02 -3.96
CA LEU A 183 0.09 15.37 -4.57
C LEU A 183 1.11 16.47 -4.89
N ARG A 184 2.19 16.52 -4.13
CA ARG A 184 3.32 17.45 -4.34
C ARG A 184 4.59 16.68 -4.64
#